data_8df29af2083b03edb1e1dd67a1c36f60
#
_entry.id   8df29af2083b03edb1e1dd67a1c36f60
#
_cell.length_a   1.000
_cell.length_b   1.000
_cell.length_c   1.000
_cell.angle_alpha   90.00
_cell.angle_beta   90.00
_cell.angle_gamma   90.00
#
_symmetry.space_group_name_H-M   'P 1'
#
loop_
_entity.id
_entity.type
_entity.pdbx_description
1 polymer ?
#
loop_
_entity_poly.entity_id
_entity_poly.type
_entity_poly.pdbx_seq_one_letter_code
_entity_poly.pdbx_strand_id
1 'polypeptide(L)'
;MARLFWTLFFVLSTSVAQATKPDVMRIYLDADRTGHLESALSIEHGIKVAFSQHGDQIAGLPVEFVTTDHRGNVLRSKKNMQRFLEDSQGLVYVAGLHSPPLIKYREYINKSKILTLVPWAAGTPITRYPVAEDNYVFRLSVDDSKVGKILVNYALAQDCKQPHLLLENTGWGKSNHKAMMAALPESLQDKVKTSWFNWGIKDVDARILVREAQSSGGDCVLLVANSREGKLIVESVSEINIELPIYSHWGITGGQFAQNVSYEIREKAKLRFIQSCFNFYSSESNSFNQAVFAKAKAMFPAYFEDTNIKAPAGFIHGYDIASVLITATNNIKLTQDPEANRTAIKAALESISEPTQGLVKKYQKPFSPFSEDNFDAHEALGSDDYCMAMYDAKDAVKLLPKSI
;
A
#
# COMPACT_ATOMS: atom_id res chain seq x y z
N MET A 1 -65.55 60.33 9.35
CA MET A 1 -64.25 60.03 8.70
C MET A 1 -63.52 58.90 9.53
N ALA A 2 -63.71 57.66 9.08
CA ALA A 2 -63.08 56.52 9.72
C ALA A 2 -61.86 56.10 8.89
N ARG A 3 -60.66 56.11 9.47
CA ARG A 3 -59.45 55.64 8.81
C ARG A 3 -59.26 54.16 9.16
N LEU A 4 -59.33 53.29 8.15
CA LEU A 4 -59.05 51.89 8.21
C LEU A 4 -57.53 51.72 8.12
N PHE A 5 -56.89 51.18 9.18
CA PHE A 5 -55.52 50.78 9.14
C PHE A 5 -55.45 49.29 8.66
N TRP A 6 -54.82 49.07 7.52
CA TRP A 6 -54.48 47.74 7.03
C TRP A 6 -53.11 47.39 7.51
N THR A 7 -53.01 46.42 8.45
CA THR A 7 -51.73 45.83 8.89
C THR A 7 -51.39 44.67 7.95
N LEU A 8 -50.34 44.85 7.14
CA LEU A 8 -49.79 43.79 6.29
C LEU A 8 -48.95 42.85 7.16
N PHE A 9 -49.42 41.63 7.37
CA PHE A 9 -48.63 40.57 7.99
C PHE A 9 -47.68 39.96 6.94
N PHE A 10 -46.39 40.24 7.00
CA PHE A 10 -45.37 39.53 6.22
C PHE A 10 -45.08 38.20 6.89
N VAL A 11 -45.57 37.10 6.32
CA VAL A 11 -45.18 35.73 6.72
C VAL A 11 -43.83 35.46 6.06
N LEU A 12 -42.75 35.57 6.82
CA LEU A 12 -41.46 35.03 6.42
C LEU A 12 -41.52 33.49 6.47
N SER A 13 -41.74 32.87 5.32
CA SER A 13 -41.54 31.46 5.13
C SER A 13 -40.02 31.18 5.11
N THR A 14 -39.47 30.79 6.24
CA THR A 14 -38.14 30.18 6.32
C THR A 14 -38.26 28.79 5.67
N SER A 15 -37.86 28.69 4.41
CA SER A 15 -37.57 27.40 3.80
C SER A 15 -36.38 26.79 4.53
N VAL A 16 -36.64 25.86 5.44
CA VAL A 16 -35.64 24.94 5.95
C VAL A 16 -35.19 24.13 4.73
N ALA A 17 -34.02 24.45 4.21
CA ALA A 17 -33.37 23.62 3.21
C ALA A 17 -33.21 22.22 3.84
N GLN A 18 -34.03 21.28 3.42
CA GLN A 18 -33.96 19.90 3.83
C GLN A 18 -32.68 19.39 3.20
N ALA A 19 -31.67 19.24 4.05
CA ALA A 19 -30.39 18.75 3.64
C ALA A 19 -30.58 17.35 3.01
N THR A 20 -30.41 17.21 1.70
CA THR A 20 -30.59 15.95 0.96
C THR A 20 -29.46 14.99 1.28
N LYS A 21 -29.75 13.68 1.49
CA LYS A 21 -28.72 12.64 1.59
C LYS A 21 -27.72 12.79 0.45
N PRO A 22 -26.42 12.51 0.66
CA PRO A 22 -25.49 12.48 -0.46
C PRO A 22 -25.98 11.45 -1.49
N ASP A 23 -26.00 11.85 -2.77
CA ASP A 23 -26.46 11.00 -3.85
C ASP A 23 -25.41 9.95 -4.24
N VAL A 24 -24.14 10.20 -3.90
CA VAL A 24 -23.01 9.37 -4.26
C VAL A 24 -21.90 9.51 -3.20
N MET A 25 -21.07 8.47 -3.04
CA MET A 25 -19.89 8.51 -2.19
C MET A 25 -18.63 8.47 -3.04
N ARG A 26 -17.66 9.35 -2.75
CA ARG A 26 -16.41 9.42 -3.48
C ARG A 26 -15.26 8.80 -2.73
N ILE A 27 -14.57 7.88 -3.43
CA ILE A 27 -13.30 7.29 -2.99
C ILE A 27 -12.18 7.94 -3.80
N TYR A 28 -11.28 8.64 -3.12
CA TYR A 28 -10.12 9.28 -3.73
C TYR A 28 -8.96 8.29 -3.81
N LEU A 29 -8.35 8.17 -4.99
CA LEU A 29 -7.20 7.32 -5.26
C LEU A 29 -6.00 8.20 -5.56
N ASP A 30 -5.17 8.52 -4.55
CA ASP A 30 -4.01 9.39 -4.67
C ASP A 30 -2.72 8.56 -4.86
N ALA A 31 -2.12 8.61 -6.03
CA ALA A 31 -0.96 7.83 -6.37
C ALA A 31 0.01 8.60 -7.27
N ASP A 32 1.21 8.08 -7.49
CA ASP A 32 2.12 8.54 -8.53
C ASP A 32 1.74 7.89 -9.88
N ARG A 33 0.89 8.59 -10.61
CA ARG A 33 0.42 8.14 -11.94
C ARG A 33 1.37 8.54 -13.07
N THR A 34 2.33 9.41 -12.79
CA THR A 34 3.36 9.82 -13.75
C THR A 34 4.58 8.91 -13.70
N GLY A 35 5.08 8.61 -12.51
CA GLY A 35 6.31 7.82 -12.34
C GLY A 35 6.07 6.32 -12.16
N HIS A 36 4.90 5.92 -11.62
CA HIS A 36 4.56 4.54 -11.27
C HIS A 36 3.12 4.17 -11.66
N LEU A 37 2.76 4.43 -12.93
CA LEU A 37 1.40 4.28 -13.44
C LEU A 37 0.84 2.89 -13.21
N GLU A 38 1.59 1.83 -13.53
CA GLU A 38 1.12 0.45 -13.40
C GLU A 38 0.79 0.09 -11.96
N SER A 39 1.61 0.56 -11.00
CA SER A 39 1.34 0.34 -9.57
C SER A 39 0.07 1.08 -9.12
N ALA A 40 -0.13 2.32 -9.59
CA ALA A 40 -1.33 3.10 -9.31
C ALA A 40 -2.59 2.44 -9.87
N LEU A 41 -2.54 2.02 -11.14
CA LEU A 41 -3.65 1.34 -11.81
C LEU A 41 -3.93 -0.04 -11.19
N SER A 42 -2.91 -0.76 -10.78
CA SER A 42 -3.07 -2.07 -10.14
C SER A 42 -3.89 -1.96 -8.83
N ILE A 43 -3.58 -0.99 -7.97
CA ILE A 43 -4.37 -0.69 -6.77
C ILE A 43 -5.82 -0.36 -7.14
N GLU A 44 -5.99 0.54 -8.12
CA GLU A 44 -7.32 0.97 -8.59
C GLU A 44 -8.14 -0.20 -9.13
N HIS A 45 -7.52 -1.08 -9.92
CA HIS A 45 -8.18 -2.25 -10.48
C HIS A 45 -8.65 -3.23 -9.39
N GLY A 46 -7.82 -3.49 -8.38
CA GLY A 46 -8.20 -4.33 -7.25
C GLY A 46 -9.43 -3.78 -6.53
N ILE A 47 -9.43 -2.49 -6.21
CA ILE A 47 -10.56 -1.81 -5.57
C ILE A 47 -11.82 -1.89 -6.43
N LYS A 48 -11.71 -1.54 -7.71
CA LYS A 48 -12.87 -1.55 -8.64
C LYS A 48 -13.44 -2.96 -8.84
N VAL A 49 -12.60 -4.01 -8.87
CA VAL A 49 -13.10 -5.39 -8.95
C VAL A 49 -13.88 -5.75 -7.68
N ALA A 50 -13.37 -5.43 -6.50
CA ALA A 50 -14.08 -5.68 -5.25
C ALA A 50 -15.44 -4.97 -5.23
N PHE A 51 -15.49 -3.67 -5.56
CA PHE A 51 -16.76 -2.92 -5.62
C PHE A 51 -17.72 -3.48 -6.67
N SER A 52 -17.24 -3.84 -7.87
CA SER A 52 -18.09 -4.39 -8.93
C SER A 52 -18.73 -5.73 -8.57
N GLN A 53 -18.14 -6.51 -7.68
CA GLN A 53 -18.73 -7.75 -7.15
C GLN A 53 -19.79 -7.49 -6.07
N HIS A 54 -19.85 -6.25 -5.54
CA HIS A 54 -20.79 -5.83 -4.51
C HIS A 54 -21.76 -4.72 -5.01
N GLY A 55 -21.95 -4.60 -6.32
CA GLY A 55 -22.93 -3.68 -6.93
C GLY A 55 -22.49 -2.22 -6.98
N ASP A 56 -21.20 -1.93 -6.89
CA ASP A 56 -20.59 -0.59 -6.93
C ASP A 56 -21.19 0.38 -5.90
N GLN A 57 -21.48 -0.12 -4.70
CA GLN A 57 -22.12 0.62 -3.63
C GLN A 57 -21.32 0.51 -2.31
N ILE A 58 -21.49 1.54 -1.45
CA ILE A 58 -21.06 1.56 -0.07
C ILE A 58 -22.19 2.08 0.81
N ALA A 59 -22.56 1.37 1.87
CA ALA A 59 -23.69 1.72 2.74
C ALA A 59 -25.00 2.02 1.95
N GLY A 60 -25.23 1.34 0.82
CA GLY A 60 -26.38 1.53 -0.06
C GLY A 60 -26.34 2.75 -0.97
N LEU A 61 -25.21 3.45 -1.06
CA LEU A 61 -25.00 4.58 -1.96
C LEU A 61 -24.02 4.22 -3.09
N PRO A 62 -24.25 4.69 -4.32
CA PRO A 62 -23.31 4.51 -5.42
C PRO A 62 -21.91 5.06 -5.08
N VAL A 63 -20.88 4.42 -5.61
CA VAL A 63 -19.49 4.84 -5.44
C VAL A 63 -18.94 5.45 -6.72
N GLU A 64 -18.33 6.63 -6.61
CA GLU A 64 -17.49 7.24 -7.64
C GLU A 64 -16.02 7.22 -7.23
N PHE A 65 -15.13 6.94 -8.20
CA PHE A 65 -13.68 6.97 -7.98
C PHE A 65 -13.10 8.27 -8.53
N VAL A 66 -12.43 9.03 -7.66
CA VAL A 66 -11.71 10.26 -8.02
C VAL A 66 -10.21 9.97 -8.00
N THR A 67 -9.59 10.01 -9.15
CA THR A 67 -8.14 9.75 -9.26
C THR A 67 -7.35 11.05 -9.19
N THR A 68 -6.28 11.04 -8.39
CA THR A 68 -5.34 12.16 -8.26
C THR A 68 -3.90 11.69 -8.48
N ASP A 69 -3.05 12.59 -8.98
CA ASP A 69 -1.65 12.30 -9.29
C ASP A 69 -0.72 13.21 -8.49
N HIS A 70 -0.03 12.64 -7.51
CA HIS A 70 0.94 13.39 -6.72
C HIS A 70 2.36 13.38 -7.34
N ARG A 71 2.63 12.60 -8.40
CA ARG A 71 3.92 12.57 -9.14
C ARG A 71 5.14 12.38 -8.22
N GLY A 72 5.06 11.49 -7.25
CA GLY A 72 6.11 11.31 -6.24
C GLY A 72 6.33 12.51 -5.31
N ASN A 73 5.50 13.55 -5.39
CA ASN A 73 5.70 14.80 -4.67
C ASN A 73 4.78 14.93 -3.44
N VAL A 74 5.41 15.04 -2.29
CA VAL A 74 4.75 15.09 -0.97
C VAL A 74 3.79 16.28 -0.83
N LEU A 75 4.17 17.46 -1.36
CA LEU A 75 3.32 18.66 -1.30
C LEU A 75 2.09 18.53 -2.22
N ARG A 76 2.22 17.86 -3.35
CA ARG A 76 1.08 17.58 -4.23
C ARG A 76 0.08 16.64 -3.55
N SER A 77 0.57 15.58 -2.88
CA SER A 77 -0.29 14.69 -2.11
C SER A 77 -1.06 15.46 -1.04
N LYS A 78 -0.42 16.41 -0.31
CA LYS A 78 -1.14 17.28 0.63
C LYS A 78 -2.23 18.10 -0.04
N LYS A 79 -1.98 18.68 -1.22
CA LYS A 79 -3.01 19.41 -1.97
C LYS A 79 -4.19 18.49 -2.37
N ASN A 80 -3.90 17.24 -2.73
CA ASN A 80 -4.94 16.26 -3.03
C ASN A 80 -5.76 15.88 -1.77
N MET A 81 -5.12 15.78 -0.60
CA MET A 81 -5.82 15.64 0.68
C MET A 81 -6.72 16.84 1.01
N GLN A 82 -6.28 18.06 0.71
CA GLN A 82 -7.11 19.27 0.87
C GLN A 82 -8.33 19.24 -0.05
N ARG A 83 -8.15 18.89 -1.33
CA ARG A 83 -9.27 18.71 -2.28
C ARG A 83 -10.27 17.65 -1.82
N PHE A 84 -9.78 16.55 -1.23
CA PHE A 84 -10.64 15.54 -0.63
C PHE A 84 -11.48 16.10 0.52
N LEU A 85 -10.91 16.95 1.37
CA LEU A 85 -11.62 17.56 2.50
C LEU A 85 -12.65 18.62 2.06
N GLU A 86 -12.41 19.28 0.92
CA GLU A 86 -13.34 20.26 0.31
C GLU A 86 -14.52 19.58 -0.39
N ASP A 87 -14.42 18.29 -0.69
CA ASP A 87 -15.48 17.51 -1.32
C ASP A 87 -16.44 16.95 -0.26
N SER A 88 -17.67 17.48 -0.24
CA SER A 88 -18.73 17.03 0.69
C SER A 88 -19.13 15.55 0.51
N GLN A 89 -18.76 14.92 -0.60
CA GLN A 89 -18.99 13.51 -0.91
C GLN A 89 -17.73 12.65 -0.69
N GLY A 90 -16.58 13.26 -0.32
CA GLY A 90 -15.32 12.60 -0.06
C GLY A 90 -15.36 11.74 1.20
N LEU A 91 -15.41 10.41 1.02
CA LEU A 91 -15.60 9.45 2.11
C LEU A 91 -14.33 8.74 2.53
N VAL A 92 -13.55 8.27 1.58
CA VAL A 92 -12.34 7.49 1.81
C VAL A 92 -11.22 7.99 0.91
N TYR A 93 -10.03 8.10 1.48
CA TYR A 93 -8.79 8.43 0.78
C TYR A 93 -7.91 7.19 0.70
N VAL A 94 -7.61 6.70 -0.50
CA VAL A 94 -6.73 5.56 -0.71
C VAL A 94 -5.38 6.05 -1.18
N ALA A 95 -4.34 5.64 -0.47
CA ALA A 95 -2.97 5.98 -0.79
C ALA A 95 -2.35 5.01 -1.80
N GLY A 96 -1.43 5.52 -2.62
CA GLY A 96 -0.63 4.73 -3.55
C GLY A 96 0.54 3.99 -2.88
N LEU A 97 1.56 3.69 -3.69
CA LEU A 97 2.71 2.90 -3.22
C LEU A 97 3.69 3.68 -2.33
N HIS A 98 3.70 5.01 -2.39
CA HIS A 98 4.73 5.82 -1.73
C HIS A 98 4.44 6.10 -0.25
N SER A 99 5.35 5.70 0.64
CA SER A 99 5.29 5.99 2.08
C SER A 99 5.56 7.45 2.46
N PRO A 100 6.47 8.21 1.78
CA PRO A 100 6.84 9.56 2.20
C PRO A 100 5.70 10.56 2.39
N PRO A 101 4.67 10.65 1.52
CA PRO A 101 3.54 11.54 1.74
C PRO A 101 2.80 11.25 3.04
N LEU A 102 2.54 9.96 3.31
CA LEU A 102 1.80 9.52 4.49
C LEU A 102 2.60 9.75 5.77
N ILE A 103 3.90 9.40 5.79
CA ILE A 103 4.78 9.64 6.93
C ILE A 103 4.87 11.14 7.23
N LYS A 104 5.02 11.97 6.21
CA LYS A 104 5.15 13.42 6.36
C LYS A 104 3.88 14.07 6.93
N TYR A 105 2.71 13.59 6.49
CA TYR A 105 1.42 14.21 6.80
C TYR A 105 0.54 13.38 7.72
N ARG A 106 1.05 12.32 8.38
CA ARG A 106 0.26 11.48 9.28
C ARG A 106 -0.49 12.27 10.36
N GLU A 107 0.15 13.30 10.92
CA GLU A 107 -0.48 14.20 11.88
C GLU A 107 -1.64 14.99 11.25
N TYR A 108 -1.43 15.53 10.06
CA TYR A 108 -2.47 16.25 9.31
C TYR A 108 -3.63 15.33 8.96
N ILE A 109 -3.35 14.11 8.50
CA ILE A 109 -4.36 13.10 8.17
C ILE A 109 -5.25 12.84 9.38
N ASN A 110 -4.66 12.56 10.55
CA ASN A 110 -5.39 12.22 11.76
C ASN A 110 -6.17 13.43 12.33
N LYS A 111 -5.54 14.62 12.44
CA LYS A 111 -6.22 15.82 12.92
C LYS A 111 -7.36 16.30 12.02
N SER A 112 -7.24 16.06 10.71
CA SER A 112 -8.29 16.41 9.72
C SER A 112 -9.26 15.26 9.47
N LYS A 113 -9.16 14.16 10.23
CA LYS A 113 -10.02 12.99 10.10
C LYS A 113 -10.14 12.47 8.66
N ILE A 114 -9.03 12.42 7.95
CA ILE A 114 -8.97 11.85 6.60
C ILE A 114 -8.91 10.34 6.73
N LEU A 115 -10.03 9.64 6.55
CA LEU A 115 -10.06 8.19 6.57
C LEU A 115 -9.20 7.64 5.43
N THR A 116 -8.03 7.12 5.78
CA THR A 116 -7.00 6.73 4.83
C THR A 116 -6.80 5.22 4.82
N LEU A 117 -6.95 4.60 3.66
CA LEU A 117 -6.66 3.20 3.42
C LEU A 117 -5.31 3.05 2.69
N VAL A 118 -4.48 2.13 3.15
CA VAL A 118 -3.10 1.97 2.69
C VAL A 118 -2.89 0.54 2.17
N PRO A 119 -3.09 0.29 0.86
CA PRO A 119 -2.93 -1.04 0.25
C PRO A 119 -1.49 -1.37 -0.16
N TRP A 120 -0.55 -0.43 -0.12
CA TRP A 120 0.83 -0.69 -0.56
C TRP A 120 1.89 -0.07 0.33
N ALA A 121 1.82 1.23 0.64
CA ALA A 121 2.88 1.93 1.37
C ALA A 121 3.21 1.23 2.71
N ALA A 122 4.49 0.84 2.90
CA ALA A 122 4.90 -0.07 3.97
C ALA A 122 5.55 0.61 5.18
N GLY A 123 5.85 1.91 5.11
CA GLY A 123 6.57 2.62 6.17
C GLY A 123 5.91 2.46 7.55
N THR A 124 6.64 1.93 8.52
CA THR A 124 6.15 1.69 9.89
C THR A 124 5.46 2.90 10.53
N PRO A 125 5.98 4.15 10.39
CA PRO A 125 5.35 5.30 11.06
C PRO A 125 3.97 5.68 10.51
N ILE A 126 3.52 5.12 9.38
CA ILE A 126 2.26 5.52 8.71
C ILE A 126 1.06 5.30 9.61
N THR A 127 0.96 4.14 10.25
CA THR A 127 -0.15 3.73 11.11
C THR A 127 0.11 3.94 12.59
N ARG A 128 1.36 4.26 12.98
CA ARG A 128 1.78 4.41 14.37
C ARG A 128 1.94 5.88 14.73
N TYR A 129 0.83 6.58 14.79
CA TYR A 129 0.82 7.97 15.25
C TYR A 129 0.86 8.00 16.78
N PRO A 130 1.74 8.83 17.39
CA PRO A 130 2.00 8.77 18.84
C PRO A 130 0.84 9.22 19.72
N VAL A 131 -0.14 9.95 19.20
CA VAL A 131 -1.34 10.37 19.94
C VAL A 131 -2.49 9.46 19.50
N ALA A 132 -2.69 8.42 20.25
CA ALA A 132 -3.34 7.18 19.84
C ALA A 132 -4.84 7.24 19.57
N GLU A 133 -5.59 8.17 20.15
CA GLU A 133 -7.05 8.09 20.21
C GLU A 133 -7.75 8.34 18.87
N ASP A 134 -7.13 9.06 17.94
CA ASP A 134 -7.74 9.45 16.67
C ASP A 134 -6.93 9.00 15.44
N ASN A 135 -6.58 7.72 15.36
CA ASN A 135 -5.88 7.19 14.21
C ASN A 135 -6.86 6.83 13.07
N TYR A 136 -6.79 7.60 11.98
CA TYR A 136 -7.64 7.43 10.79
C TYR A 136 -6.96 6.67 9.65
N VAL A 137 -5.82 6.03 9.90
CA VAL A 137 -5.03 5.32 8.89
C VAL A 137 -5.10 3.82 9.11
N PHE A 138 -5.59 3.07 8.13
CA PHE A 138 -5.72 1.62 8.13
C PHE A 138 -4.86 1.01 7.04
N ARG A 139 -4.04 0.02 7.37
CA ARG A 139 -3.16 -0.63 6.42
C ARG A 139 -3.51 -2.09 6.20
N LEU A 140 -3.63 -2.46 4.92
CA LEU A 140 -3.66 -3.84 4.48
C LEU A 140 -2.52 -4.02 3.46
N SER A 141 -1.31 -4.02 3.95
CA SER A 141 -0.07 -4.22 3.22
C SER A 141 1.00 -4.75 4.17
N VAL A 142 2.23 -4.95 3.69
CA VAL A 142 3.35 -5.29 4.58
C VAL A 142 3.74 -4.08 5.43
N ASP A 143 4.33 -4.34 6.60
CA ASP A 143 4.87 -3.32 7.51
C ASP A 143 6.38 -3.49 7.65
N ASP A 144 7.14 -2.42 7.42
CA ASP A 144 8.61 -2.42 7.45
C ASP A 144 9.20 -2.99 8.74
N SER A 145 8.55 -2.79 9.90
CA SER A 145 9.05 -3.33 11.18
C SER A 145 9.09 -4.86 11.20
N LYS A 146 8.15 -5.50 10.49
CA LYS A 146 8.07 -6.96 10.34
C LYS A 146 8.93 -7.43 9.16
N VAL A 147 8.89 -6.67 8.06
CA VAL A 147 9.68 -6.95 6.84
C VAL A 147 11.18 -6.97 7.13
N GLY A 148 11.68 -5.98 7.86
CA GLY A 148 13.11 -5.88 8.18
C GLY A 148 13.62 -7.16 8.87
N LYS A 149 12.86 -7.70 9.82
CA LYS A 149 13.19 -8.96 10.51
C LYS A 149 13.19 -10.16 9.56
N ILE A 150 12.18 -10.25 8.67
CA ILE A 150 12.07 -11.37 7.74
C ILE A 150 13.20 -11.33 6.72
N LEU A 151 13.52 -10.18 6.13
CA LEU A 151 14.60 -10.03 5.15
C LEU A 151 15.96 -10.35 5.75
N VAL A 152 16.26 -9.84 6.95
CA VAL A 152 17.51 -10.12 7.64
C VAL A 152 17.64 -11.62 7.95
N ASN A 153 16.62 -12.21 8.57
CA ASN A 153 16.64 -13.63 8.92
C ASN A 153 16.78 -14.52 7.67
N TYR A 154 16.06 -14.17 6.59
CA TYR A 154 16.17 -14.92 5.34
C TYR A 154 17.57 -14.81 4.75
N ALA A 155 18.16 -13.62 4.68
CA ALA A 155 19.51 -13.43 4.17
C ALA A 155 20.55 -14.25 4.95
N LEU A 156 20.48 -14.19 6.30
CA LEU A 156 21.38 -14.97 7.17
C LEU A 156 21.20 -16.49 6.97
N ALA A 157 19.97 -16.96 6.76
CA ALA A 157 19.67 -18.35 6.45
C ALA A 157 20.16 -18.79 5.05
N GLN A 158 20.47 -17.86 4.17
CA GLN A 158 21.07 -18.08 2.85
C GLN A 158 22.59 -17.85 2.85
N ASP A 159 23.27 -18.04 3.99
CA ASP A 159 24.71 -17.86 4.18
C ASP A 159 25.25 -16.43 3.97
N CYS A 160 24.38 -15.41 3.97
CA CYS A 160 24.84 -14.02 3.98
C CYS A 160 25.45 -13.69 5.35
N LYS A 161 26.75 -13.49 5.41
CA LYS A 161 27.51 -13.24 6.65
C LYS A 161 27.74 -11.76 6.91
N GLN A 162 27.76 -10.96 5.88
CA GLN A 162 27.98 -9.51 5.96
C GLN A 162 27.02 -8.77 5.01
N PRO A 163 25.74 -8.60 5.40
CA PRO A 163 24.79 -7.87 4.59
C PRO A 163 25.24 -6.42 4.34
N HIS A 164 25.02 -5.93 3.11
CA HIS A 164 25.10 -4.50 2.81
C HIS A 164 23.68 -3.94 2.62
N LEU A 165 23.32 -2.89 3.36
CA LEU A 165 22.03 -2.25 3.21
C LEU A 165 22.09 -1.23 2.08
N LEU A 166 21.29 -1.41 1.02
CA LEU A 166 21.21 -0.49 -0.11
C LEU A 166 19.79 0.10 -0.18
N LEU A 167 19.64 1.34 0.29
CA LEU A 167 18.36 1.90 0.65
C LEU A 167 18.08 3.23 -0.03
N GLU A 168 16.84 3.44 -0.48
CA GLU A 168 16.46 4.77 -0.96
C GLU A 168 16.46 5.79 0.19
N ASN A 169 16.96 6.99 -0.07
CA ASN A 169 17.07 8.08 0.90
C ASN A 169 15.74 8.80 1.09
N THR A 170 14.76 8.09 1.64
CA THR A 170 13.41 8.59 1.93
C THR A 170 12.95 8.17 3.33
N GLY A 171 11.78 8.61 3.74
CA GLY A 171 11.16 8.14 4.98
C GLY A 171 10.94 6.62 4.99
N TRP A 172 10.72 6.01 3.82
CA TRP A 172 10.57 4.57 3.67
C TRP A 172 11.92 3.85 3.88
N GLY A 173 12.98 4.27 3.20
CA GLY A 173 14.31 3.69 3.43
C GLY A 173 14.78 3.82 4.88
N LYS A 174 14.51 4.96 5.53
CA LYS A 174 14.84 5.17 6.96
C LYS A 174 14.04 4.23 7.89
N SER A 175 12.76 3.97 7.57
CA SER A 175 11.94 2.99 8.29
C SER A 175 12.55 1.60 8.21
N ASN A 176 12.93 1.18 7.00
CA ASN A 176 13.57 -0.11 6.76
C ASN A 176 14.95 -0.23 7.41
N HIS A 177 15.78 0.81 7.31
CA HIS A 177 17.08 0.85 8.01
C HIS A 177 16.93 0.54 9.50
N LYS A 178 16.01 1.27 10.17
CA LYS A 178 15.74 1.05 11.59
C LYS A 178 15.31 -0.39 11.88
N ALA A 179 14.41 -0.94 11.06
CA ALA A 179 13.89 -2.30 11.24
C ALA A 179 14.95 -3.38 10.99
N MET A 180 15.75 -3.24 9.92
CA MET A 180 16.80 -4.17 9.58
C MET A 180 17.93 -4.14 10.61
N MET A 181 18.39 -2.95 11.02
CA MET A 181 19.42 -2.82 12.06
C MET A 181 18.99 -3.44 13.38
N ALA A 182 17.73 -3.25 13.79
CA ALA A 182 17.18 -3.88 15.00
C ALA A 182 17.04 -5.41 14.90
N ALA A 183 16.98 -5.96 13.70
CA ALA A 183 16.87 -7.40 13.44
C ALA A 183 18.23 -8.10 13.31
N LEU A 184 19.29 -7.35 13.02
CA LEU A 184 20.64 -7.89 12.91
C LEU A 184 21.16 -8.38 14.26
N PRO A 185 21.88 -9.52 14.31
CA PRO A 185 22.65 -9.92 15.48
C PRO A 185 23.59 -8.80 15.93
N GLU A 186 23.75 -8.60 17.22
CA GLU A 186 24.60 -7.55 17.80
C GLU A 186 26.03 -7.58 17.23
N SER A 187 26.57 -8.77 17.02
CA SER A 187 27.92 -8.99 16.44
C SER A 187 28.08 -8.50 15.00
N LEU A 188 26.97 -8.23 14.28
CA LEU A 188 26.95 -7.73 12.91
C LEU A 188 26.60 -6.24 12.80
N GLN A 189 25.92 -5.66 13.79
CA GLN A 189 25.41 -4.29 13.71
C GLN A 189 26.49 -3.25 13.38
N ASP A 190 27.69 -3.36 13.99
CA ASP A 190 28.81 -2.46 13.73
C ASP A 190 29.54 -2.74 12.40
N LYS A 191 29.36 -3.92 11.82
CA LYS A 191 30.04 -4.36 10.59
C LYS A 191 29.24 -4.03 9.34
N VAL A 192 27.91 -4.03 9.46
CA VAL A 192 27.01 -3.76 8.34
C VAL A 192 27.21 -2.33 7.85
N LYS A 193 27.34 -2.19 6.53
CA LYS A 193 27.43 -0.89 5.88
C LYS A 193 26.11 -0.56 5.18
N THR A 194 25.82 0.72 5.06
CA THR A 194 24.61 1.22 4.41
C THR A 194 24.97 2.27 3.36
N SER A 195 24.56 2.03 2.13
CA SER A 195 24.61 3.01 1.06
C SER A 195 23.20 3.54 0.78
N TRP A 196 23.10 4.86 0.57
CA TRP A 196 21.87 5.54 0.31
C TRP A 196 21.82 6.10 -1.10
N PHE A 197 20.67 5.98 -1.77
CA PHE A 197 20.47 6.57 -3.08
C PHE A 197 19.18 7.39 -3.13
N ASN A 198 19.12 8.37 -4.00
CA ASN A 198 17.93 9.17 -4.27
C ASN A 198 17.17 8.61 -5.47
N TRP A 199 15.92 8.95 -5.62
CA TRP A 199 15.15 8.63 -6.81
C TRP A 199 15.80 9.23 -8.07
N GLY A 200 15.71 8.49 -9.17
CA GLY A 200 16.24 8.91 -10.46
C GLY A 200 17.73 8.70 -10.64
N ILE A 201 18.35 7.75 -9.88
CA ILE A 201 19.71 7.27 -10.20
C ILE A 201 19.80 6.80 -11.65
N LYS A 202 21.01 6.83 -12.19
CA LYS A 202 21.35 6.34 -13.52
C LYS A 202 22.18 5.06 -13.42
N ASP A 203 22.40 4.39 -14.55
CA ASP A 203 23.19 3.15 -14.63
C ASP A 203 24.58 3.29 -13.99
N VAL A 204 25.24 4.43 -14.20
CA VAL A 204 26.55 4.69 -13.59
C VAL A 204 26.49 4.75 -12.07
N ASP A 205 25.44 5.36 -11.52
CA ASP A 205 25.25 5.47 -10.06
C ASP A 205 24.97 4.09 -9.49
N ALA A 206 24.11 3.29 -10.14
CA ALA A 206 23.81 1.92 -9.72
C ALA A 206 25.06 1.04 -9.70
N ARG A 207 25.92 1.13 -10.73
CA ARG A 207 27.21 0.40 -10.75
C ARG A 207 28.16 0.84 -9.64
N ILE A 208 28.20 2.12 -9.29
CA ILE A 208 28.99 2.63 -8.16
C ILE A 208 28.49 2.03 -6.84
N LEU A 209 27.16 2.08 -6.61
CA LEU A 209 26.55 1.54 -5.39
C LEU A 209 26.80 0.04 -5.22
N VAL A 210 26.69 -0.73 -6.31
CA VAL A 210 26.94 -2.17 -6.28
C VAL A 210 28.42 -2.49 -5.99
N ARG A 211 29.36 -1.72 -6.59
CA ARG A 211 30.80 -1.86 -6.28
C ARG A 211 31.14 -1.43 -4.86
N GLU A 212 30.47 -0.42 -4.34
CA GLU A 212 30.62 0.01 -2.95
C GLU A 212 30.19 -1.12 -1.99
N ALA A 213 29.03 -1.73 -2.26
CA ALA A 213 28.55 -2.87 -1.48
C ALA A 213 29.58 -4.01 -1.46
N GLN A 214 30.14 -4.38 -2.62
CA GLN A 214 31.16 -5.43 -2.72
C GLN A 214 32.49 -5.02 -2.03
N SER A 215 33.00 -3.81 -2.30
CA SER A 215 34.31 -3.36 -1.79
C SER A 215 34.31 -3.13 -0.28
N SER A 216 33.15 -2.87 0.31
CA SER A 216 32.97 -2.77 1.76
C SER A 216 32.89 -4.13 2.46
N GLY A 217 33.06 -5.23 1.73
CA GLY A 217 33.02 -6.60 2.23
C GLY A 217 31.63 -7.21 2.30
N GLY A 218 30.61 -6.56 1.72
CA GLY A 218 29.27 -7.13 1.63
C GLY A 218 29.24 -8.38 0.76
N ASP A 219 28.63 -9.45 1.24
CA ASP A 219 28.44 -10.72 0.55
C ASP A 219 26.98 -10.96 0.10
N CYS A 220 26.06 -10.07 0.48
CA CYS A 220 24.72 -9.93 -0.06
C CYS A 220 24.22 -8.49 0.10
N VAL A 221 23.13 -8.15 -0.60
CA VAL A 221 22.46 -6.85 -0.50
C VAL A 221 21.05 -7.03 0.06
N LEU A 222 20.72 -6.25 1.10
CA LEU A 222 19.35 -6.01 1.52
C LEU A 222 18.87 -4.71 0.82
N LEU A 223 18.00 -4.87 -0.18
CA LEU A 223 17.60 -3.78 -1.07
C LEU A 223 16.24 -3.20 -0.69
N VAL A 224 16.17 -1.87 -0.54
CA VAL A 224 14.92 -1.12 -0.47
C VAL A 224 14.87 -0.13 -1.62
N ALA A 225 14.18 -0.53 -2.68
CA ALA A 225 14.03 0.23 -3.91
C ALA A 225 12.66 -0.01 -4.54
N ASN A 226 12.16 1.00 -5.25
CA ASN A 226 11.06 0.78 -6.19
C ASN A 226 11.57 0.14 -7.48
N SER A 227 10.66 -0.32 -8.33
CA SER A 227 11.00 -1.10 -9.54
C SER A 227 11.98 -0.42 -10.46
N ARG A 228 11.93 0.91 -10.62
CA ARG A 228 12.79 1.67 -11.52
C ARG A 228 14.24 1.62 -11.09
N GLU A 229 14.54 2.02 -9.86
CA GLU A 229 15.89 2.02 -9.29
C GLU A 229 16.36 0.59 -9.03
N GLY A 230 15.45 -0.26 -8.56
CA GLY A 230 15.72 -1.69 -8.35
C GLY A 230 16.19 -2.40 -9.63
N LYS A 231 15.57 -2.07 -10.78
CA LYS A 231 16.02 -2.58 -12.10
C LYS A 231 17.49 -2.26 -12.33
N LEU A 232 17.88 -0.99 -12.21
CA LEU A 232 19.26 -0.56 -12.48
C LEU A 232 20.28 -1.24 -11.56
N ILE A 233 19.92 -1.44 -10.29
CA ILE A 233 20.76 -2.13 -9.29
C ILE A 233 20.93 -3.61 -9.64
N VAL A 234 19.83 -4.31 -9.96
CA VAL A 234 19.85 -5.73 -10.33
C VAL A 234 20.64 -5.97 -11.63
N GLU A 235 20.42 -5.13 -12.64
CA GLU A 235 21.18 -5.16 -13.90
C GLU A 235 22.66 -4.92 -13.66
N SER A 236 23.04 -3.96 -12.81
CA SER A 236 24.43 -3.64 -12.49
C SER A 236 25.16 -4.82 -11.88
N VAL A 237 24.54 -5.62 -11.00
CA VAL A 237 25.14 -6.86 -10.45
C VAL A 237 25.48 -7.84 -11.57
N SER A 238 24.57 -8.00 -12.53
CA SER A 238 24.78 -8.87 -13.68
C SER A 238 25.86 -8.36 -14.64
N GLU A 239 25.88 -7.06 -14.94
CA GLU A 239 26.81 -6.42 -15.88
C GLU A 239 28.26 -6.46 -15.39
N ILE A 240 28.49 -6.11 -14.13
CA ILE A 240 29.86 -6.13 -13.57
C ILE A 240 30.34 -7.51 -13.15
N ASN A 241 29.50 -8.52 -13.38
CA ASN A 241 29.82 -9.94 -13.20
C ASN A 241 30.32 -10.31 -11.80
N ILE A 242 29.63 -9.88 -10.77
CA ILE A 242 29.91 -10.22 -9.37
C ILE A 242 28.84 -11.15 -8.80
N GLU A 243 29.25 -12.00 -7.84
CA GLU A 243 28.31 -12.76 -7.02
C GLU A 243 27.90 -11.92 -5.82
N LEU A 244 26.70 -11.34 -5.89
CA LEU A 244 26.14 -10.50 -4.84
C LEU A 244 24.61 -10.71 -4.80
N PRO A 245 24.12 -11.73 -4.08
CA PRO A 245 22.71 -11.99 -3.94
C PRO A 245 21.93 -10.78 -3.44
N ILE A 246 20.75 -10.54 -4.02
CA ILE A 246 19.87 -9.43 -3.65
C ILE A 246 18.60 -9.94 -2.98
N TYR A 247 18.37 -9.52 -1.74
CA TYR A 247 17.14 -9.76 -0.99
C TYR A 247 16.39 -8.43 -0.85
N SER A 248 15.29 -8.30 -1.57
CA SER A 248 14.64 -7.01 -1.78
C SER A 248 13.32 -6.89 -1.02
N HIS A 249 13.03 -5.66 -0.62
CA HIS A 249 11.67 -5.28 -0.25
C HIS A 249 10.73 -5.37 -1.47
N TRP A 250 9.43 -5.48 -1.25
CA TRP A 250 8.43 -5.66 -2.30
C TRP A 250 8.23 -4.48 -3.26
N GLY A 251 8.79 -3.29 -2.97
CA GLY A 251 8.77 -2.14 -3.89
C GLY A 251 9.29 -2.47 -5.29
N ILE A 252 10.21 -3.45 -5.38
CA ILE A 252 10.75 -3.93 -6.65
C ILE A 252 9.68 -4.61 -7.52
N THR A 253 8.57 -5.08 -6.95
CA THR A 253 7.48 -5.73 -7.70
C THR A 253 6.54 -4.74 -8.38
N GLY A 254 6.79 -3.43 -8.24
CA GLY A 254 6.03 -2.39 -8.91
C GLY A 254 6.28 -2.35 -10.42
N GLY A 255 5.39 -1.65 -11.12
CA GLY A 255 5.53 -1.46 -12.57
C GLY A 255 5.48 -2.78 -13.36
N GLN A 256 6.39 -2.91 -14.29
CA GLN A 256 6.61 -4.09 -15.15
C GLN A 256 8.03 -4.64 -14.91
N PHE A 257 8.43 -4.78 -13.65
CA PHE A 257 9.81 -5.15 -13.32
C PHE A 257 10.24 -6.46 -13.98
N ALA A 258 9.43 -7.51 -13.88
CA ALA A 258 9.78 -8.82 -14.41
C ALA A 258 9.97 -8.83 -15.94
N GLN A 259 9.14 -8.06 -16.67
CA GLN A 259 9.27 -7.91 -18.12
C GLN A 259 10.47 -7.06 -18.54
N ASN A 260 10.87 -6.12 -17.68
CA ASN A 260 11.96 -5.18 -17.95
C ASN A 260 13.34 -5.68 -17.53
N VAL A 261 13.40 -6.76 -16.74
CA VAL A 261 14.65 -7.39 -16.27
C VAL A 261 14.58 -8.88 -16.59
N SER A 262 15.39 -9.35 -17.51
CA SER A 262 15.30 -10.75 -17.97
C SER A 262 15.51 -11.77 -16.85
N TYR A 263 14.98 -12.99 -17.07
CA TYR A 263 15.12 -14.09 -16.12
C TYR A 263 16.59 -14.36 -15.76
N GLU A 264 17.49 -14.37 -16.79
CA GLU A 264 18.91 -14.62 -16.62
C GLU A 264 19.58 -13.58 -15.72
N ILE A 265 19.20 -12.31 -15.85
CA ILE A 265 19.72 -11.22 -15.01
C ILE A 265 19.23 -11.41 -13.57
N ARG A 266 17.93 -11.72 -13.37
CA ARG A 266 17.35 -11.93 -12.05
C ARG A 266 17.98 -13.13 -11.34
N GLU A 267 18.22 -14.22 -12.06
CA GLU A 267 18.87 -15.43 -11.49
C GLU A 267 20.34 -15.20 -11.19
N LYS A 268 21.05 -14.46 -12.04
CA LYS A 268 22.46 -14.11 -11.78
C LYS A 268 22.61 -13.25 -10.52
N ALA A 269 21.69 -12.32 -10.30
CA ALA A 269 21.62 -11.53 -9.05
C ALA A 269 21.01 -12.32 -7.89
N LYS A 270 20.61 -13.58 -8.09
CA LYS A 270 19.87 -14.39 -7.09
C LYS A 270 18.75 -13.59 -6.42
N LEU A 271 18.01 -12.80 -7.22
CA LEU A 271 17.00 -11.88 -6.71
C LEU A 271 15.88 -12.64 -6.00
N ARG A 272 15.68 -12.33 -4.72
CA ARG A 272 14.52 -12.74 -3.94
C ARG A 272 13.90 -11.51 -3.29
N PHE A 273 12.58 -11.51 -3.13
CA PHE A 273 11.89 -10.37 -2.55
C PHE A 273 10.77 -10.82 -1.62
N ILE A 274 10.38 -9.93 -0.71
CA ILE A 274 9.27 -10.19 0.20
C ILE A 274 7.96 -9.74 -0.43
N GLN A 275 6.88 -10.48 -0.13
CA GLN A 275 5.50 -10.08 -0.42
C GLN A 275 4.51 -10.78 0.51
N SER A 276 3.21 -10.53 0.38
CA SER A 276 2.19 -11.33 1.05
C SER A 276 2.15 -12.76 0.49
N CYS A 277 1.78 -13.73 1.35
CA CYS A 277 1.76 -15.17 1.01
C CYS A 277 0.59 -15.53 0.07
N PHE A 278 0.42 -14.78 -1.01
CA PHE A 278 -0.60 -15.04 -2.01
C PHE A 278 -0.07 -14.88 -3.43
N ASN A 279 -0.55 -15.75 -4.32
CA ASN A 279 -0.26 -15.73 -5.75
C ASN A 279 -1.42 -16.42 -6.50
N PHE A 280 -1.95 -15.76 -7.54
CA PHE A 280 -3.02 -16.32 -8.37
C PHE A 280 -2.65 -17.61 -9.12
N TYR A 281 -1.36 -17.85 -9.35
CA TYR A 281 -0.84 -18.99 -10.11
C TYR A 281 -0.39 -20.15 -9.22
N SER A 282 -0.66 -20.10 -7.92
CA SER A 282 -0.38 -21.21 -7.03
C SER A 282 -1.32 -22.38 -7.30
N SER A 283 -0.83 -23.61 -7.08
CA SER A 283 -1.65 -24.82 -7.16
C SER A 283 -2.81 -24.87 -6.14
N GLU A 284 -2.80 -23.99 -5.16
CA GLU A 284 -3.80 -23.86 -4.09
C GLU A 284 -4.93 -22.87 -4.43
N SER A 285 -5.01 -22.40 -5.69
CA SER A 285 -6.04 -21.47 -6.12
C SER A 285 -7.44 -22.10 -5.96
N ASN A 286 -8.25 -21.50 -5.08
CA ASN A 286 -9.63 -21.92 -4.83
C ASN A 286 -10.61 -21.22 -5.78
N SER A 287 -11.89 -21.65 -5.76
CA SER A 287 -12.94 -21.09 -6.63
C SER A 287 -13.16 -19.59 -6.45
N PHE A 288 -12.97 -19.05 -5.24
CA PHE A 288 -13.07 -17.64 -4.97
C PHE A 288 -11.96 -16.87 -5.71
N ASN A 289 -10.71 -17.30 -5.56
CA ASN A 289 -9.56 -16.65 -6.22
C ASN A 289 -9.69 -16.68 -7.74
N GLN A 290 -10.17 -17.81 -8.28
CA GLN A 290 -10.44 -17.97 -9.72
C GLN A 290 -11.54 -17.02 -10.20
N ALA A 291 -12.62 -16.84 -9.44
CA ALA A 291 -13.70 -15.93 -9.77
C ALA A 291 -13.24 -14.45 -9.75
N VAL A 292 -12.42 -14.06 -8.75
CA VAL A 292 -11.82 -12.73 -8.71
C VAL A 292 -10.90 -12.50 -9.90
N PHE A 293 -10.05 -13.47 -10.23
CA PHE A 293 -9.14 -13.38 -11.37
C PHE A 293 -9.90 -13.27 -12.70
N ALA A 294 -10.92 -14.09 -12.91
CA ALA A 294 -11.76 -14.06 -14.10
C ALA A 294 -12.48 -12.70 -14.26
N LYS A 295 -13.01 -12.15 -13.16
CA LYS A 295 -13.65 -10.83 -13.15
C LYS A 295 -12.64 -9.73 -13.48
N ALA A 296 -11.44 -9.78 -12.89
CA ALA A 296 -10.36 -8.83 -13.13
C ALA A 296 -9.93 -8.86 -14.62
N LYS A 297 -9.73 -10.04 -15.18
CA LYS A 297 -9.40 -10.21 -16.60
C LYS A 297 -10.48 -9.67 -17.53
N ALA A 298 -11.75 -9.89 -17.19
CA ALA A 298 -12.88 -9.36 -17.97
C ALA A 298 -12.95 -7.83 -17.93
N MET A 299 -12.68 -7.22 -16.78
CA MET A 299 -12.71 -5.75 -16.62
C MET A 299 -11.45 -5.05 -17.17
N PHE A 300 -10.28 -5.68 -17.04
CA PHE A 300 -8.97 -5.07 -17.35
C PHE A 300 -8.06 -6.03 -18.12
N PRO A 301 -8.44 -6.49 -19.32
CA PRO A 301 -7.72 -7.53 -20.04
C PRO A 301 -6.24 -7.21 -20.29
N ALA A 302 -5.89 -5.95 -20.58
CA ALA A 302 -4.51 -5.51 -20.81
C ALA A 302 -3.58 -5.59 -19.57
N TYR A 303 -4.14 -5.82 -18.37
CA TYR A 303 -3.40 -5.96 -17.13
C TYR A 303 -3.24 -7.43 -16.68
N PHE A 304 -4.07 -8.31 -17.20
CA PHE A 304 -4.16 -9.72 -16.80
C PHE A 304 -3.91 -10.63 -18.01
N GLU A 305 -2.91 -10.29 -18.81
CA GLU A 305 -2.48 -11.10 -19.93
C GLU A 305 -1.65 -12.31 -19.43
N ASP A 306 -2.04 -13.51 -19.85
CA ASP A 306 -1.39 -14.79 -19.60
C ASP A 306 -1.08 -15.12 -18.13
N THR A 307 0.20 -15.22 -17.77
CA THR A 307 0.66 -15.58 -16.41
C THR A 307 1.14 -14.40 -15.60
N ASN A 308 1.05 -13.18 -16.15
CA ASN A 308 1.68 -12.01 -15.57
C ASN A 308 0.68 -10.90 -15.25
N ILE A 309 0.64 -10.52 -13.98
CA ILE A 309 -0.11 -9.36 -13.50
C ILE A 309 0.87 -8.24 -13.27
N LYS A 310 0.64 -7.08 -13.94
CA LYS A 310 1.45 -5.89 -13.70
C LYS A 310 1.27 -5.40 -12.27
N ALA A 311 2.38 -5.27 -11.53
CA ALA A 311 2.39 -4.80 -10.14
C ALA A 311 1.40 -5.56 -9.22
N PRO A 312 1.48 -6.90 -9.11
CA PRO A 312 0.44 -7.74 -8.51
C PRO A 312 0.07 -7.37 -7.08
N ALA A 313 1.03 -6.88 -6.29
CA ALA A 313 0.79 -6.46 -4.91
C ALA A 313 -0.31 -5.38 -4.81
N GLY A 314 -0.34 -4.42 -5.73
CA GLY A 314 -1.35 -3.37 -5.75
C GLY A 314 -2.77 -3.91 -5.92
N PHE A 315 -2.95 -4.84 -6.87
CA PHE A 315 -4.24 -5.46 -7.12
C PHE A 315 -4.73 -6.26 -5.91
N ILE A 316 -3.86 -7.15 -5.39
CA ILE A 316 -4.20 -8.07 -4.30
C ILE A 316 -4.65 -7.27 -3.07
N HIS A 317 -3.85 -6.32 -2.64
CA HIS A 317 -4.17 -5.56 -1.43
C HIS A 317 -5.23 -4.48 -1.65
N GLY A 318 -5.32 -3.92 -2.86
CA GLY A 318 -6.42 -3.04 -3.25
C GLY A 318 -7.77 -3.75 -3.21
N TYR A 319 -7.82 -5.00 -3.69
CA TYR A 319 -9.01 -5.85 -3.60
C TYR A 319 -9.37 -6.16 -2.14
N ASP A 320 -8.40 -6.62 -1.36
CA ASP A 320 -8.65 -7.06 0.01
C ASP A 320 -9.08 -5.90 0.91
N ILE A 321 -8.43 -4.73 0.84
CA ILE A 321 -8.79 -3.58 1.68
C ILE A 321 -10.16 -3.00 1.29
N ALA A 322 -10.51 -3.03 0.01
CA ALA A 322 -11.84 -2.64 -0.44
C ALA A 322 -12.92 -3.62 0.05
N SER A 323 -12.64 -4.93 0.02
CA SER A 323 -13.54 -5.96 0.55
C SER A 323 -13.78 -5.79 2.06
N VAL A 324 -12.73 -5.49 2.83
CA VAL A 324 -12.84 -5.19 4.26
C VAL A 324 -13.66 -3.92 4.49
N LEU A 325 -13.43 -2.85 3.71
CA LEU A 325 -14.22 -1.62 3.78
C LEU A 325 -15.71 -1.89 3.50
N ILE A 326 -16.03 -2.62 2.44
CA ILE A 326 -17.40 -2.97 2.06
C ILE A 326 -18.07 -3.74 3.20
N THR A 327 -17.42 -4.76 3.76
CA THR A 327 -17.96 -5.53 4.88
C THR A 327 -18.21 -4.64 6.10
N ALA A 328 -17.25 -3.77 6.46
CA ALA A 328 -17.40 -2.86 7.59
C ALA A 328 -18.57 -1.88 7.42
N THR A 329 -18.88 -1.50 6.20
CA THR A 329 -19.91 -0.48 5.92
C THR A 329 -21.30 -1.02 5.64
N ASN A 330 -21.50 -2.34 5.59
CA ASN A 330 -22.80 -2.96 5.25
C ASN A 330 -23.97 -2.48 6.12
N ASN A 331 -23.74 -2.16 7.39
CA ASN A 331 -24.79 -1.82 8.35
C ASN A 331 -24.72 -0.37 8.85
N ILE A 332 -23.86 0.48 8.28
CA ILE A 332 -23.78 1.89 8.69
C ILE A 332 -24.78 2.75 7.94
N LYS A 333 -25.26 3.80 8.63
CA LYS A 333 -26.09 4.83 8.04
C LYS A 333 -25.23 6.08 7.84
N LEU A 334 -25.09 6.49 6.61
CA LEU A 334 -24.37 7.71 6.26
C LEU A 334 -25.31 8.91 6.40
N THR A 335 -24.72 10.03 6.81
CA THR A 335 -25.37 11.33 7.00
C THR A 335 -24.88 12.31 5.94
N GLN A 336 -25.24 13.57 6.07
CA GLN A 336 -24.72 14.63 5.20
C GLN A 336 -23.41 15.23 5.66
N ASP A 337 -23.02 14.94 6.89
CA ASP A 337 -21.74 15.38 7.43
C ASP A 337 -20.64 14.40 7.02
N PRO A 338 -19.74 14.78 6.10
CA PRO A 338 -18.67 13.89 5.63
C PRO A 338 -17.68 13.55 6.72
N GLU A 339 -17.44 14.41 7.72
CA GLU A 339 -16.56 14.13 8.83
C GLU A 339 -17.17 13.08 9.78
N ALA A 340 -18.47 13.23 10.09
CA ALA A 340 -19.21 12.24 10.85
C ALA A 340 -19.23 10.88 10.16
N ASN A 341 -19.42 10.86 8.83
CA ASN A 341 -19.37 9.63 8.03
C ASN A 341 -18.00 8.94 8.10
N ARG A 342 -16.90 9.69 7.93
CA ARG A 342 -15.53 9.15 8.06
C ARG A 342 -15.27 8.57 9.45
N THR A 343 -15.76 9.25 10.48
CA THR A 343 -15.66 8.78 11.88
C THR A 343 -16.49 7.51 12.10
N ALA A 344 -17.70 7.43 11.55
CA ALA A 344 -18.53 6.25 11.64
C ALA A 344 -17.89 5.03 10.93
N ILE A 345 -17.28 5.25 9.76
CA ILE A 345 -16.59 4.17 9.04
C ILE A 345 -15.32 3.73 9.78
N LYS A 346 -14.55 4.68 10.35
CA LYS A 346 -13.42 4.35 11.23
C LYS A 346 -13.87 3.40 12.35
N ALA A 347 -14.91 3.77 13.09
CA ALA A 347 -15.44 2.94 14.17
C ALA A 347 -15.94 1.57 13.68
N ALA A 348 -16.56 1.50 12.50
CA ALA A 348 -16.99 0.25 11.89
C ALA A 348 -15.81 -0.64 11.50
N LEU A 349 -14.74 -0.08 10.94
CA LEU A 349 -13.50 -0.83 10.66
C LEU A 349 -12.86 -1.38 11.94
N GLU A 350 -12.82 -0.61 13.02
CA GLU A 350 -12.26 -1.03 14.31
C GLU A 350 -13.12 -2.06 15.04
N SER A 351 -14.40 -2.19 14.70
CA SER A 351 -15.36 -3.09 15.34
C SER A 351 -15.92 -4.18 14.44
N ILE A 352 -15.33 -4.38 13.26
CA ILE A 352 -15.78 -5.39 12.30
C ILE A 352 -15.82 -6.78 12.95
N SER A 353 -16.99 -7.41 12.95
CA SER A 353 -17.21 -8.72 13.56
C SER A 353 -17.41 -9.82 12.52
N GLU A 354 -17.92 -9.48 11.35
CA GLU A 354 -18.14 -10.43 10.26
C GLU A 354 -16.84 -10.72 9.52
N PRO A 355 -16.55 -12.01 9.26
CA PRO A 355 -15.37 -12.37 8.50
C PRO A 355 -15.47 -11.87 7.05
N THR A 356 -14.38 -11.28 6.53
CA THR A 356 -14.27 -10.87 5.13
C THR A 356 -13.38 -11.85 4.38
N GLN A 357 -13.88 -12.43 3.28
CA GLN A 357 -13.03 -13.23 2.39
C GLN A 357 -12.18 -12.31 1.53
N GLY A 358 -10.87 -12.41 1.67
CA GLY A 358 -9.90 -11.75 0.82
C GLY A 358 -9.09 -12.74 -0.03
N LEU A 359 -8.19 -12.21 -0.83
CA LEU A 359 -7.23 -12.98 -1.64
C LEU A 359 -6.11 -13.55 -0.78
N VAL A 360 -5.52 -12.72 0.09
CA VAL A 360 -4.42 -13.14 0.96
C VAL A 360 -4.89 -14.13 1.99
N LYS A 361 -6.02 -13.83 2.64
CA LYS A 361 -6.62 -14.68 3.69
C LYS A 361 -8.07 -14.31 3.94
N LYS A 362 -8.74 -15.11 4.78
CA LYS A 362 -10.00 -14.73 5.40
C LYS A 362 -9.69 -13.84 6.61
N TYR A 363 -10.10 -12.57 6.54
CA TYR A 363 -9.89 -11.59 7.61
C TYR A 363 -10.96 -11.76 8.68
N GLN A 364 -10.52 -11.97 9.92
CA GLN A 364 -11.38 -11.97 11.11
C GLN A 364 -10.90 -10.85 12.02
N LYS A 365 -11.74 -9.83 12.23
CA LYS A 365 -11.38 -8.63 13.01
C LYS A 365 -10.00 -8.06 12.62
N PRO A 366 -9.82 -7.66 11.36
CA PRO A 366 -8.51 -7.24 10.85
C PRO A 366 -7.99 -5.98 11.54
N PHE A 367 -8.88 -5.20 12.16
CA PHE A 367 -8.57 -3.99 12.88
C PHE A 367 -9.24 -3.96 14.25
N SER A 368 -8.73 -3.11 15.14
CA SER A 368 -9.27 -2.85 16.46
C SER A 368 -9.04 -1.39 16.85
N PRO A 369 -9.68 -0.85 17.89
CA PRO A 369 -9.39 0.49 18.39
C PRO A 369 -7.90 0.67 18.67
N PHE A 370 -7.33 1.73 18.13
CA PHE A 370 -5.92 2.02 18.27
C PHE A 370 -5.61 2.47 19.72
N SER A 371 -4.49 1.98 20.28
CA SER A 371 -4.00 2.38 21.59
C SER A 371 -2.48 2.35 21.64
N GLU A 372 -1.88 2.99 22.65
CA GLU A 372 -0.44 2.95 22.87
C GLU A 372 0.07 1.54 23.22
N ASP A 373 -0.79 0.69 23.76
CA ASP A 373 -0.49 -0.72 24.07
C ASP A 373 -0.65 -1.64 22.84
N ASN A 374 -1.32 -1.19 21.78
CA ASN A 374 -1.54 -1.94 20.56
C ASN A 374 -1.26 -1.11 19.31
N PHE A 375 0.01 -0.98 18.98
CA PHE A 375 0.46 -0.27 17.78
C PHE A 375 0.07 -0.93 16.46
N ASP A 376 -0.26 -2.22 16.48
CA ASP A 376 -0.67 -3.00 15.31
C ASP A 376 -2.20 -3.01 15.11
N ALA A 377 -2.95 -2.25 15.91
CA ALA A 377 -4.41 -2.20 15.85
C ALA A 377 -4.98 -1.93 14.45
N HIS A 378 -4.27 -1.15 13.63
CA HIS A 378 -4.66 -0.80 12.26
C HIS A 378 -3.84 -1.52 11.19
N GLU A 379 -3.22 -2.67 11.52
CA GLU A 379 -2.45 -3.53 10.63
C GLU A 379 -3.21 -4.83 10.36
N ALA A 380 -3.76 -5.01 9.16
CA ALA A 380 -4.53 -6.21 8.83
C ALA A 380 -3.67 -7.47 8.61
N LEU A 381 -2.37 -7.28 8.30
CA LEU A 381 -1.43 -8.37 8.05
C LEU A 381 -0.36 -8.49 9.14
N GLY A 382 -0.08 -9.71 9.54
CA GLY A 382 1.00 -10.07 10.45
C GLY A 382 2.22 -10.66 9.74
N SER A 383 3.29 -10.95 10.48
CA SER A 383 4.50 -11.60 9.93
C SER A 383 4.21 -12.93 9.25
N ASP A 384 3.19 -13.67 9.74
CA ASP A 384 2.81 -14.96 9.17
C ASP A 384 2.16 -14.86 7.78
N ASP A 385 1.70 -13.66 7.43
CA ASP A 385 1.12 -13.37 6.12
C ASP A 385 2.19 -12.96 5.08
N TYR A 386 3.48 -12.91 5.46
CA TYR A 386 4.58 -12.51 4.58
C TYR A 386 5.41 -13.70 4.15
N CYS A 387 5.74 -13.75 2.88
CA CYS A 387 6.53 -14.78 2.24
C CYS A 387 7.66 -14.18 1.41
N MET A 388 8.79 -14.87 1.36
CA MET A 388 9.79 -14.62 0.34
C MET A 388 9.32 -15.20 -1.00
N ALA A 389 9.71 -14.56 -2.08
CA ALA A 389 9.33 -14.92 -3.44
C ALA A 389 10.46 -14.64 -4.44
N MET A 390 10.27 -15.16 -5.64
CA MET A 390 11.08 -14.86 -6.82
C MET A 390 10.17 -14.76 -8.05
N TYR A 391 10.69 -14.21 -9.14
CA TYR A 391 10.07 -14.37 -10.44
C TYR A 391 10.62 -15.62 -11.13
N ASP A 392 9.73 -16.44 -11.68
CA ASP A 392 10.12 -17.59 -12.49
C ASP A 392 10.49 -17.19 -13.94
N ALA A 393 10.79 -18.19 -14.77
CA ALA A 393 11.14 -17.99 -16.19
C ALA A 393 9.96 -17.49 -17.06
N LYS A 394 8.74 -17.49 -16.53
CA LYS A 394 7.53 -16.96 -17.19
C LYS A 394 7.11 -15.60 -16.61
N ASP A 395 8.00 -14.95 -15.86
CA ASP A 395 7.77 -13.69 -15.18
C ASP A 395 6.66 -13.73 -14.10
N ALA A 396 6.20 -14.92 -13.74
CA ALA A 396 5.24 -15.09 -12.67
C ALA A 396 5.92 -15.07 -11.30
N VAL A 397 5.23 -14.50 -10.31
CA VAL A 397 5.70 -14.55 -8.93
C VAL A 397 5.54 -15.96 -8.38
N LYS A 398 6.62 -16.54 -7.89
CA LYS A 398 6.66 -17.83 -7.22
C LYS A 398 7.02 -17.65 -5.75
N LEU A 399 6.12 -18.08 -4.87
CA LEU A 399 6.39 -18.09 -3.43
C LEU A 399 7.46 -19.14 -3.10
N LEU A 400 8.36 -18.79 -2.20
CA LEU A 400 9.37 -19.68 -1.67
C LEU A 400 8.87 -20.34 -0.38
N PRO A 401 9.33 -21.57 -0.06
CA PRO A 401 9.02 -22.18 1.23
C PRO A 401 9.42 -21.24 2.38
N LYS A 402 8.59 -21.19 3.42
CA LYS A 402 8.98 -20.48 4.64
C LYS A 402 10.21 -21.19 5.20
N SER A 403 11.31 -20.47 5.32
CA SER A 403 12.45 -20.96 6.10
C SER A 403 11.99 -21.11 7.55
N ILE A 404 12.07 -22.32 8.07
CA ILE A 404 11.65 -22.69 9.44
C ILE A 404 12.55 -21.96 10.43
#